data_a1559289d19e7dbf23da0319fae27718
#
_entry.id   a1559289d19e7dbf23da0319fae27718
#
_cell.length_a   1.000
_cell.length_b   1.000
_cell.length_c   1.000
_cell.angle_alpha   90.00
_cell.angle_beta   90.00
_cell.angle_gamma   90.00
#
_symmetry.space_group_name_H-M   'P 1'
#
loop_
_entity.id
_entity.type
_entity.pdbx_description
1 polymer ?
#
loop_
_entity_poly.entity_id
_entity_poly.type
_entity_poly.pdbx_seq_one_letter_code
_entity_poly.pdbx_strand_id
1 'polypeptide(L)'
;MTTSINADGKGPKKESLWASTGGQGEYAPPVRNDDTLVLRIRDLRLATYSGTEILHGVDIDLYRGEIVGLVGESGSGKTTAGLAALGHVRTGLRITDGTVTLHSRDGETTDVLSLSEDEVRDMRGSRVAYIPQDPALSLNPAMRVGDQIREVLDIHNFGSSSSERAERVREVMRDVDLPDTDEYLARWPHQLSGGQQQRVGIAMAFAMYPDVLILDEPTTGLDVTTQNHVLKTIRTMTMKNDVASLYITHDLAVVGELVDRVIVMLRGDIVEEGPYNAVLYNPKHAYTRKLLGAIPDLEGDRDIAGNDRWDNSWAEVHGAPAASAEAPLLQVRDLEMAYGDNTVLHGIDLAIEAGESTLLLGESGSGKTTLARSIAGLNPGYTGDVLLRGAELAHSSRDRTLEHRKDVQYIFQSPFSSLNPRRTIGESMSVPLVMAGELSRAEQRDIVEETLEAVQLDRSFYDRRPGDLSGGERQRAAIGRALVNAPSVLVCDEITSALDVSVQASILRLLAELRYERGLSLLFVTHNIALARHIATRVAVLNKGVIVDDGPVDDVLDNPQHEYTRSLLANIPSL
;
A
#
# COMPACT_ATOMS: atom_id res chain seq x y z
N MET A 1 -3.12 19.75 20.00
CA MET A 1 -4.47 20.28 20.31
C MET A 1 -5.39 19.10 20.47
N THR A 2 -5.84 18.84 21.68
CA THR A 2 -6.78 17.77 22.01
C THR A 2 -8.02 17.89 21.13
N THR A 3 -8.24 16.95 20.25
CA THR A 3 -9.50 16.77 19.50
C THR A 3 -10.59 16.45 20.52
N SER A 4 -11.30 17.48 20.97
CA SER A 4 -12.46 17.36 21.84
C SER A 4 -13.55 16.62 21.07
N ILE A 5 -13.87 15.41 21.51
CA ILE A 5 -15.15 14.77 21.21
C ILE A 5 -16.23 15.77 21.62
N ASN A 6 -17.01 16.24 20.65
CA ASN A 6 -18.13 17.11 20.95
C ASN A 6 -19.11 16.40 21.89
N ALA A 7 -19.72 17.13 22.81
CA ALA A 7 -20.62 16.63 23.87
C ALA A 7 -21.80 15.76 23.36
N ASP A 8 -22.00 15.67 22.05
CA ASP A 8 -23.08 14.91 21.38
C ASP A 8 -22.66 13.52 20.86
N GLY A 9 -21.42 13.06 21.12
CA GLY A 9 -20.95 11.74 20.68
C GLY A 9 -20.85 11.57 19.16
N LYS A 10 -20.83 12.67 18.41
CA LYS A 10 -20.65 12.66 16.95
C LYS A 10 -19.18 12.95 16.65
N GLY A 11 -18.51 11.99 15.97
CA GLY A 11 -17.16 12.16 15.46
C GLY A 11 -17.03 13.38 14.51
N PRO A 12 -15.81 13.78 14.13
CA PRO A 12 -15.58 14.94 13.28
C PRO A 12 -16.41 14.85 11.99
N LYS A 13 -17.02 15.94 11.61
CA LYS A 13 -17.82 16.02 10.38
C LYS A 13 -16.90 15.82 9.18
N LYS A 14 -17.34 15.10 8.15
CA LYS A 14 -16.68 14.91 6.83
C LYS A 14 -16.49 16.24 6.07
N GLU A 15 -16.00 17.29 6.68
CA GLU A 15 -15.91 18.61 6.04
C GLU A 15 -14.75 18.75 5.05
N SER A 16 -13.68 17.92 5.12
CA SER A 16 -12.45 18.17 4.36
C SER A 16 -12.53 17.83 2.86
N LEU A 17 -13.05 16.66 2.48
CA LEU A 17 -13.21 16.30 1.07
C LEU A 17 -14.46 16.92 0.42
N TRP A 18 -15.51 17.18 1.21
CA TRP A 18 -16.76 17.79 0.75
C TRP A 18 -16.65 19.29 0.45
N ALA A 19 -15.95 20.04 1.30
CA ALA A 19 -15.74 21.48 1.11
C ALA A 19 -14.96 21.81 -0.17
N SER A 20 -14.13 20.88 -0.64
CA SER A 20 -13.31 21.08 -1.85
C SER A 20 -14.02 20.77 -3.17
N THR A 21 -15.21 20.13 -3.15
CA THR A 21 -15.94 19.76 -4.38
C THR A 21 -16.88 20.84 -4.90
N GLY A 22 -16.93 22.03 -4.26
CA GLY A 22 -17.76 23.17 -4.71
C GLY A 22 -19.27 22.96 -4.53
N GLY A 23 -19.68 21.85 -3.92
CA GLY A 23 -21.09 21.59 -3.59
C GLY A 23 -21.50 22.30 -2.30
N GLN A 24 -22.35 23.31 -2.39
CA GLN A 24 -22.99 23.96 -1.23
C GLN A 24 -24.13 23.11 -0.64
N GLY A 25 -23.94 21.79 -0.43
CA GLY A 25 -24.96 20.92 0.13
C GLY A 25 -24.43 20.17 1.37
N GLU A 26 -25.23 20.11 2.43
CA GLU A 26 -24.97 19.18 3.53
C GLU A 26 -24.96 17.73 3.00
N TYR A 27 -23.97 16.93 3.43
CA TYR A 27 -23.95 15.51 3.13
C TYR A 27 -25.21 14.83 3.64
N ALA A 28 -26.03 14.34 2.74
CA ALA A 28 -27.12 13.42 3.06
C ALA A 28 -26.65 11.99 2.77
N PRO A 29 -26.68 11.07 3.77
CA PRO A 29 -26.35 9.67 3.50
C PRO A 29 -27.31 9.10 2.45
N PRO A 30 -26.84 8.18 1.57
CA PRO A 30 -27.68 7.54 0.57
C PRO A 30 -28.92 6.90 1.17
N VAL A 31 -30.06 7.06 0.51
CA VAL A 31 -31.32 6.42 0.92
C VAL A 31 -31.22 4.92 0.64
N ARG A 32 -31.49 4.09 1.64
CA ARG A 32 -31.46 2.64 1.56
C ARG A 32 -32.87 2.07 1.67
N ASN A 33 -33.41 1.69 0.54
CA ASN A 33 -34.69 0.99 0.42
C ASN A 33 -34.63 0.06 -0.81
N ASP A 34 -35.67 -0.69 -1.05
CA ASP A 34 -35.72 -1.62 -2.19
C ASP A 34 -35.65 -0.91 -3.55
N ASP A 35 -36.11 0.35 -3.67
CA ASP A 35 -36.04 1.13 -4.90
C ASP A 35 -34.63 1.60 -5.25
N THR A 36 -33.76 1.74 -4.24
CA THR A 36 -32.37 2.17 -4.40
C THR A 36 -31.37 1.00 -4.38
N LEU A 37 -31.84 -0.21 -4.11
CA LEU A 37 -31.02 -1.41 -4.14
C LEU A 37 -30.57 -1.72 -5.57
N VAL A 38 -29.25 -1.97 -5.75
CA VAL A 38 -28.67 -2.28 -7.07
C VAL A 38 -28.08 -3.67 -7.12
N LEU A 39 -27.33 -4.07 -6.09
CA LEU A 39 -26.75 -5.41 -6.00
C LEU A 39 -27.11 -6.04 -4.65
N ARG A 40 -27.53 -7.29 -4.70
CA ARG A 40 -27.79 -8.11 -3.50
C ARG A 40 -27.03 -9.42 -3.59
N ILE A 41 -26.15 -9.66 -2.65
CA ILE A 41 -25.49 -10.95 -2.43
C ILE A 41 -26.09 -11.57 -1.17
N ARG A 42 -26.48 -12.85 -1.22
CA ARG A 42 -27.07 -13.57 -0.08
C ARG A 42 -26.48 -14.97 0.06
N ASP A 43 -26.11 -15.30 1.31
CA ASP A 43 -25.53 -16.58 1.75
C ASP A 43 -24.45 -17.11 0.80
N LEU A 44 -23.61 -16.21 0.26
CA LEU A 44 -22.61 -16.56 -0.74
C LEU A 44 -21.53 -17.43 -0.13
N ARG A 45 -21.42 -18.69 -0.60
CA ARG A 45 -20.45 -19.67 -0.16
C ARG A 45 -19.53 -20.08 -1.29
N LEU A 46 -18.24 -20.04 -1.04
CA LEU A 46 -17.22 -20.49 -1.97
C LEU A 46 -16.27 -21.47 -1.29
N ALA A 47 -15.86 -22.47 -2.05
CA ALA A 47 -14.86 -23.44 -1.60
C ALA A 47 -13.84 -23.74 -2.71
N THR A 48 -12.67 -24.24 -2.30
CA THR A 48 -11.70 -24.85 -3.21
C THR A 48 -12.27 -26.17 -3.78
N TYR A 49 -11.71 -26.65 -4.88
CA TYR A 49 -12.06 -28.00 -5.37
C TYR A 49 -11.71 -29.13 -4.39
N SER A 50 -10.78 -28.89 -3.45
CA SER A 50 -10.43 -29.81 -2.36
C SER A 50 -11.42 -29.78 -1.19
N GLY A 51 -12.41 -28.86 -1.20
CA GLY A 51 -13.45 -28.76 -0.18
C GLY A 51 -13.18 -27.76 0.95
N THR A 52 -12.06 -27.03 0.91
CA THR A 52 -11.79 -25.97 1.91
C THR A 52 -12.69 -24.76 1.62
N GLU A 53 -13.54 -24.40 2.57
CA GLU A 53 -14.39 -23.21 2.45
C GLU A 53 -13.56 -21.92 2.55
N ILE A 54 -13.90 -20.94 1.71
CA ILE A 54 -13.26 -19.62 1.62
C ILE A 54 -14.22 -18.50 2.01
N LEU A 55 -15.51 -18.63 1.66
CA LEU A 55 -16.60 -17.76 2.12
C LEU A 55 -17.68 -18.62 2.78
N HIS A 56 -18.16 -18.17 3.94
CA HIS A 56 -19.03 -18.96 4.83
C HIS A 56 -20.47 -18.42 4.91
N GLY A 57 -21.00 -17.85 3.83
CA GLY A 57 -22.33 -17.26 3.81
C GLY A 57 -22.28 -15.73 3.94
N VAL A 58 -21.73 -15.09 2.92
CA VAL A 58 -21.54 -13.63 2.89
C VAL A 58 -22.79 -12.94 2.34
N ASP A 59 -23.29 -11.92 3.06
CA ASP A 59 -24.40 -11.07 2.70
C ASP A 59 -23.93 -9.63 2.43
N ILE A 60 -24.17 -9.09 1.25
CA ILE A 60 -23.83 -7.71 0.89
C ILE A 60 -24.96 -7.08 0.08
N ASP A 61 -25.44 -5.91 0.50
CA ASP A 61 -26.32 -5.05 -0.28
C ASP A 61 -25.59 -3.79 -0.71
N LEU A 62 -25.73 -3.37 -1.97
CA LEU A 62 -25.20 -2.09 -2.46
C LEU A 62 -26.37 -1.25 -2.99
N TYR A 63 -26.38 0.02 -2.59
CA TYR A 63 -27.43 0.97 -2.94
C TYR A 63 -26.91 2.08 -3.84
N ARG A 64 -27.77 2.70 -4.65
CA ARG A 64 -27.41 3.79 -5.56
C ARG A 64 -26.72 4.94 -4.84
N GLY A 65 -25.65 5.45 -5.43
CA GLY A 65 -24.85 6.54 -4.88
C GLY A 65 -24.09 6.20 -3.58
N GLU A 66 -24.18 4.94 -3.09
CA GLU A 66 -23.47 4.49 -1.89
C GLU A 66 -22.08 3.96 -2.24
N ILE A 67 -21.09 4.29 -1.41
CA ILE A 67 -19.78 3.66 -1.41
C ILE A 67 -19.65 2.81 -0.15
N VAL A 68 -19.59 1.49 -0.33
CA VAL A 68 -19.39 0.54 0.77
C VAL A 68 -17.92 0.12 0.83
N GLY A 69 -17.30 0.29 1.97
CA GLY A 69 -15.95 -0.21 2.23
C GLY A 69 -15.96 -1.67 2.69
N LEU A 70 -15.30 -2.55 1.98
CA LEU A 70 -15.08 -3.94 2.37
C LEU A 70 -13.65 -4.09 2.87
N VAL A 71 -13.48 -4.23 4.19
CA VAL A 71 -12.18 -4.19 4.86
C VAL A 71 -11.83 -5.50 5.57
N GLY A 72 -10.55 -5.75 5.79
CA GLY A 72 -10.04 -6.96 6.47
C GLY A 72 -8.63 -7.30 6.01
N GLU A 73 -8.00 -8.27 6.68
CA GLU A 73 -6.66 -8.76 6.30
C GLU A 73 -6.64 -9.44 4.94
N SER A 74 -5.46 -9.55 4.34
CA SER A 74 -5.23 -10.30 3.10
C SER A 74 -5.65 -11.77 3.29
N GLY A 75 -6.33 -12.33 2.28
CA GLY A 75 -6.87 -13.68 2.39
C GLY A 75 -8.19 -13.80 3.17
N SER A 76 -8.81 -12.70 3.67
CA SER A 76 -10.11 -12.76 4.32
C SER A 76 -11.30 -13.01 3.37
N GLY A 77 -11.07 -13.01 2.05
CA GLY A 77 -12.11 -13.30 1.04
C GLY A 77 -12.69 -12.07 0.33
N LYS A 78 -12.26 -10.85 0.65
CA LYS A 78 -12.79 -9.57 0.09
C LYS A 78 -12.87 -9.56 -1.44
N THR A 79 -11.72 -9.71 -2.09
CA THR A 79 -11.65 -9.75 -3.57
C THR A 79 -12.52 -10.87 -4.16
N THR A 80 -12.56 -12.03 -3.48
CA THR A 80 -13.37 -13.18 -3.92
C THR A 80 -14.86 -12.86 -3.87
N ALA A 81 -15.32 -12.20 -2.79
CA ALA A 81 -16.71 -11.75 -2.68
C ALA A 81 -17.04 -10.66 -3.72
N GLY A 82 -16.15 -9.68 -3.94
CA GLY A 82 -16.32 -8.64 -4.96
C GLY A 82 -16.38 -9.21 -6.38
N LEU A 83 -15.53 -10.16 -6.73
CA LEU A 83 -15.52 -10.80 -8.06
C LEU A 83 -16.79 -11.62 -8.34
N ALA A 84 -17.45 -12.15 -7.32
CA ALA A 84 -18.72 -12.84 -7.49
C ALA A 84 -19.83 -11.93 -8.07
N ALA A 85 -19.79 -10.62 -7.77
CA ALA A 85 -20.69 -9.63 -8.37
C ALA A 85 -20.51 -9.49 -9.89
N LEU A 86 -19.37 -9.90 -10.43
CA LEU A 86 -19.07 -9.95 -11.86
C LEU A 86 -19.41 -11.32 -12.47
N GLY A 87 -20.02 -12.25 -11.73
CA GLY A 87 -20.18 -13.64 -12.17
C GLY A 87 -18.81 -14.30 -12.39
N HIS A 88 -17.77 -13.90 -11.64
CA HIS A 88 -16.41 -14.43 -11.80
C HIS A 88 -15.93 -15.15 -10.55
N VAL A 89 -15.38 -16.33 -10.76
CA VAL A 89 -14.72 -17.13 -9.71
C VAL A 89 -13.28 -17.41 -10.12
N ARG A 90 -12.33 -17.15 -9.23
CA ARG A 90 -10.90 -17.42 -9.50
C ARG A 90 -10.67 -18.91 -9.76
N THR A 91 -9.73 -19.21 -10.64
CA THR A 91 -9.30 -20.58 -10.93
C THR A 91 -8.94 -21.33 -9.63
N GLY A 92 -9.50 -22.52 -9.48
CA GLY A 92 -9.30 -23.35 -8.27
C GLY A 92 -10.41 -23.22 -7.22
N LEU A 93 -11.34 -22.25 -7.38
CA LEU A 93 -12.50 -22.05 -6.52
C LEU A 93 -13.80 -22.39 -7.26
N ARG A 94 -14.87 -22.65 -6.50
CA ARG A 94 -16.24 -22.81 -6.99
C ARG A 94 -17.21 -22.21 -5.99
N ILE A 95 -18.32 -21.65 -6.49
CA ILE A 95 -19.47 -21.28 -5.68
C ILE A 95 -20.17 -22.59 -5.27
N THR A 96 -20.47 -22.73 -4.00
CA THR A 96 -21.15 -23.91 -3.44
C THR A 96 -22.60 -23.61 -3.08
N ASP A 97 -22.91 -22.36 -2.74
CA ASP A 97 -24.27 -21.91 -2.43
C ASP A 97 -24.36 -20.38 -2.51
N GLY A 98 -25.58 -19.85 -2.46
CA GLY A 98 -25.89 -18.43 -2.42
C GLY A 98 -26.41 -17.85 -3.75
N THR A 99 -26.78 -16.58 -3.72
CA THR A 99 -27.30 -15.83 -4.86
C THR A 99 -26.61 -14.49 -5.02
N VAL A 100 -26.48 -14.02 -6.26
CA VAL A 100 -26.02 -12.68 -6.62
C VAL A 100 -27.04 -12.06 -7.57
N THR A 101 -27.77 -11.06 -7.10
CA THR A 101 -28.88 -10.45 -7.83
C THR A 101 -28.59 -9.00 -8.15
N LEU A 102 -28.73 -8.63 -9.42
CA LEU A 102 -28.55 -7.27 -9.92
C LEU A 102 -29.93 -6.68 -10.26
N HIS A 103 -30.24 -5.53 -9.66
CA HIS A 103 -31.50 -4.80 -9.86
C HIS A 103 -31.27 -3.62 -10.80
N SER A 104 -32.07 -3.52 -11.87
CA SER A 104 -32.01 -2.41 -12.81
C SER A 104 -32.95 -1.27 -12.39
N ARG A 105 -32.81 -0.09 -13.04
CA ARG A 105 -33.63 1.11 -12.74
C ARG A 105 -35.12 0.93 -13.12
N ASP A 106 -35.42 0.07 -14.06
CA ASP A 106 -36.75 -0.29 -14.55
C ASP A 106 -37.39 -1.44 -13.76
N GLY A 107 -36.74 -1.91 -12.68
CA GLY A 107 -37.27 -2.93 -11.76
C GLY A 107 -37.00 -4.37 -12.23
N GLU A 108 -36.27 -4.57 -13.32
CA GLU A 108 -35.84 -5.89 -13.73
C GLU A 108 -34.74 -6.44 -12.79
N THR A 109 -34.84 -7.72 -12.48
CA THR A 109 -33.92 -8.42 -11.59
C THR A 109 -33.19 -9.53 -12.35
N THR A 110 -31.85 -9.53 -12.30
CA THR A 110 -31.00 -10.50 -12.99
C THR A 110 -30.25 -11.32 -11.96
N ASP A 111 -30.38 -12.64 -11.98
CA ASP A 111 -29.53 -13.54 -11.20
C ASP A 111 -28.20 -13.75 -11.96
N VAL A 112 -27.13 -13.14 -11.43
CA VAL A 112 -25.80 -13.12 -12.07
C VAL A 112 -25.19 -14.51 -12.17
N LEU A 113 -25.48 -15.40 -11.21
CA LEU A 113 -24.90 -16.74 -11.18
C LEU A 113 -25.56 -17.71 -12.17
N SER A 114 -26.75 -17.37 -12.67
CA SER A 114 -27.48 -18.17 -13.66
C SER A 114 -27.21 -17.75 -15.11
N LEU A 115 -26.50 -16.65 -15.34
CA LEU A 115 -26.21 -16.12 -16.67
C LEU A 115 -25.27 -17.05 -17.46
N SER A 116 -25.46 -17.14 -18.75
CA SER A 116 -24.53 -17.76 -19.70
C SER A 116 -23.25 -16.94 -19.84
N GLU A 117 -22.19 -17.53 -20.39
CA GLU A 117 -20.90 -16.84 -20.58
C GLU A 117 -21.04 -15.58 -21.46
N ASP A 118 -21.90 -15.59 -22.46
CA ASP A 118 -22.14 -14.44 -23.34
C ASP A 118 -22.88 -13.33 -22.59
N GLU A 119 -23.94 -13.65 -21.81
CA GLU A 119 -24.65 -12.69 -20.98
C GLU A 119 -23.77 -12.08 -19.90
N VAL A 120 -22.92 -12.86 -19.26
CA VAL A 120 -21.92 -12.37 -18.30
C VAL A 120 -20.93 -11.42 -18.99
N ARG A 121 -20.52 -11.72 -20.24
CA ARG A 121 -19.64 -10.82 -21.02
C ARG A 121 -20.32 -9.49 -21.31
N ASP A 122 -21.58 -9.51 -21.70
CA ASP A 122 -22.36 -8.31 -22.01
C ASP A 122 -22.61 -7.46 -20.75
N MET A 123 -22.80 -8.09 -19.59
CA MET A 123 -22.97 -7.42 -18.30
C MET A 123 -21.69 -6.73 -17.82
N ARG A 124 -20.51 -7.39 -18.01
CA ARG A 124 -19.23 -6.85 -17.56
C ARG A 124 -18.83 -5.65 -18.40
N GLY A 125 -18.45 -4.56 -17.72
CA GLY A 125 -18.09 -3.28 -18.34
C GLY A 125 -19.28 -2.40 -18.68
N SER A 126 -20.48 -2.97 -18.92
CA SER A 126 -21.71 -2.21 -19.18
C SER A 126 -22.51 -1.94 -17.91
N ARG A 127 -22.85 -2.97 -17.13
CA ARG A 127 -23.64 -2.85 -15.89
C ARG A 127 -22.80 -2.97 -14.64
N VAL A 128 -21.83 -3.89 -14.62
CA VAL A 128 -20.89 -4.07 -13.51
C VAL A 128 -19.48 -3.85 -14.01
N ALA A 129 -18.80 -2.83 -13.50
CA ALA A 129 -17.41 -2.52 -13.83
C ALA A 129 -16.46 -2.90 -12.68
N TYR A 130 -15.22 -3.20 -13.03
CA TYR A 130 -14.18 -3.62 -12.09
C TYR A 130 -12.90 -2.84 -12.31
N ILE A 131 -12.34 -2.31 -11.24
CA ILE A 131 -11.03 -1.67 -11.23
C ILE A 131 -10.09 -2.54 -10.37
N PRO A 132 -9.08 -3.19 -10.97
CA PRO A 132 -8.14 -4.04 -10.24
C PRO A 132 -7.07 -3.24 -9.49
N GLN A 133 -6.35 -3.95 -8.62
CA GLN A 133 -5.35 -3.41 -7.72
C GLN A 133 -4.17 -2.72 -8.44
N ASP A 134 -3.73 -3.25 -9.58
CA ASP A 134 -2.57 -2.73 -10.32
C ASP A 134 -3.02 -2.05 -11.62
N PRO A 135 -2.93 -0.71 -11.72
CA PRO A 135 -3.30 0.02 -12.92
C PRO A 135 -2.43 -0.33 -14.12
N ALA A 136 -1.15 -0.65 -13.91
CA ALA A 136 -0.24 -1.00 -14.99
C ALA A 136 -0.60 -2.34 -15.66
N LEU A 137 -1.16 -3.28 -14.86
CA LEU A 137 -1.66 -4.57 -15.38
C LEU A 137 -3.06 -4.43 -16.01
N SER A 138 -3.79 -3.35 -15.74
CA SER A 138 -5.13 -3.09 -16.26
C SER A 138 -5.13 -2.54 -17.67
N LEU A 139 -4.07 -1.81 -18.02
CA LEU A 139 -3.93 -1.16 -19.33
C LEU A 139 -3.11 -2.03 -20.28
N ASN A 140 -3.57 -2.15 -21.52
CA ASN A 140 -2.80 -2.81 -22.57
C ASN A 140 -1.62 -1.93 -23.01
N PRO A 141 -0.36 -2.33 -22.76
CA PRO A 141 0.80 -1.50 -23.08
C PRO A 141 1.00 -1.32 -24.59
N ALA A 142 0.34 -2.13 -25.43
CA ALA A 142 0.40 -2.06 -26.88
C ALA A 142 -0.75 -1.26 -27.52
N MET A 143 -1.60 -0.61 -26.71
CA MET A 143 -2.70 0.24 -27.19
C MET A 143 -2.57 1.65 -26.65
N ARG A 144 -3.05 2.63 -27.41
CA ARG A 144 -3.11 4.05 -26.97
C ARG A 144 -4.23 4.24 -25.96
N VAL A 145 -4.09 5.22 -25.10
CA VAL A 145 -5.06 5.52 -24.01
C VAL A 145 -6.48 5.72 -24.55
N GLY A 146 -6.63 6.58 -25.55
CA GLY A 146 -7.96 6.86 -26.15
C GLY A 146 -8.57 5.64 -26.83
N ASP A 147 -7.75 4.77 -27.42
CA ASP A 147 -8.22 3.56 -28.10
C ASP A 147 -8.73 2.52 -27.11
N GLN A 148 -8.14 2.39 -25.92
CA GLN A 148 -8.59 1.47 -24.88
C GLN A 148 -9.97 1.88 -24.33
N ILE A 149 -10.20 3.18 -24.10
CA ILE A 149 -11.53 3.66 -23.67
C ILE A 149 -12.56 3.45 -24.78
N ARG A 150 -12.17 3.71 -26.04
CA ARG A 150 -13.04 3.50 -27.20
C ARG A 150 -13.39 2.03 -27.37
N GLU A 151 -12.46 1.11 -27.15
CA GLU A 151 -12.69 -0.34 -27.24
C GLU A 151 -13.83 -0.79 -26.33
N VAL A 152 -13.92 -0.26 -25.09
CA VAL A 152 -15.05 -0.54 -24.18
C VAL A 152 -16.38 -0.10 -24.81
N LEU A 153 -16.42 1.10 -25.41
CA LEU A 153 -17.60 1.62 -26.07
C LEU A 153 -17.99 0.83 -27.34
N ASP A 154 -16.98 0.35 -28.07
CA ASP A 154 -17.19 -0.44 -29.30
C ASP A 154 -17.72 -1.85 -28.98
N ILE A 155 -17.17 -2.52 -27.95
CA ILE A 155 -17.62 -3.85 -27.50
C ILE A 155 -19.09 -3.82 -27.10
N HIS A 156 -19.54 -2.79 -26.39
CA HIS A 156 -20.91 -2.65 -25.90
C HIS A 156 -21.81 -1.85 -26.84
N ASN A 157 -21.37 -1.56 -28.07
CA ASN A 157 -22.16 -0.84 -29.08
C ASN A 157 -22.74 0.51 -28.60
N PHE A 158 -21.92 1.26 -27.81
CA PHE A 158 -22.34 2.56 -27.29
C PHE A 158 -22.60 3.57 -28.42
N GLY A 159 -23.74 4.28 -28.33
CA GLY A 159 -24.11 5.32 -29.28
C GLY A 159 -24.36 4.83 -30.72
N SER A 160 -24.84 5.73 -31.55
CA SER A 160 -25.20 5.44 -32.95
C SER A 160 -24.09 5.75 -33.95
N SER A 161 -23.02 6.44 -33.52
CA SER A 161 -21.96 6.92 -34.40
C SER A 161 -20.56 6.91 -33.76
N SER A 162 -19.51 6.89 -34.59
CA SER A 162 -18.13 7.03 -34.15
C SER A 162 -17.86 8.40 -33.50
N SER A 163 -18.62 9.43 -33.88
CA SER A 163 -18.50 10.77 -33.30
C SER A 163 -19.02 10.80 -31.85
N GLU A 164 -20.14 10.12 -31.56
CA GLU A 164 -20.66 9.98 -30.18
C GLU A 164 -19.67 9.25 -29.27
N ARG A 165 -19.07 8.16 -29.77
CA ARG A 165 -18.03 7.44 -29.02
C ARG A 165 -16.80 8.31 -28.77
N ALA A 166 -16.35 9.08 -29.77
CA ALA A 166 -15.22 9.99 -29.61
C ALA A 166 -15.51 11.08 -28.57
N GLU A 167 -16.74 11.65 -28.56
CA GLU A 167 -17.13 12.64 -27.56
C GLU A 167 -17.25 12.00 -26.17
N ARG A 168 -17.77 10.77 -26.06
CA ARG A 168 -17.82 10.06 -24.78
C ARG A 168 -16.43 9.77 -24.22
N VAL A 169 -15.45 9.40 -25.06
CA VAL A 169 -14.04 9.26 -24.64
C VAL A 169 -13.52 10.57 -24.04
N ARG A 170 -13.77 11.71 -24.69
CA ARG A 170 -13.33 13.02 -24.19
C ARG A 170 -14.05 13.41 -22.89
N GLU A 171 -15.34 13.14 -22.80
CA GLU A 171 -16.16 13.40 -21.60
C GLU A 171 -15.59 12.65 -20.39
N VAL A 172 -15.37 11.34 -20.47
CA VAL A 172 -14.85 10.56 -19.33
C VAL A 172 -13.43 10.95 -18.97
N MET A 173 -12.61 11.40 -19.92
CA MET A 173 -11.27 11.94 -19.65
C MET A 173 -11.35 13.25 -18.84
N ARG A 174 -12.25 14.18 -19.20
CA ARG A 174 -12.51 15.38 -18.41
C ARG A 174 -13.02 15.06 -17.01
N ASP A 175 -13.93 14.08 -16.91
CA ASP A 175 -14.54 13.64 -15.64
C ASP A 175 -13.50 13.08 -14.65
N VAL A 176 -12.43 12.47 -15.15
CA VAL A 176 -11.31 11.96 -14.32
C VAL A 176 -10.14 12.94 -14.23
N ASP A 177 -10.34 14.19 -14.63
CA ASP A 177 -9.33 15.24 -14.52
C ASP A 177 -8.04 14.96 -15.32
N LEU A 178 -8.22 14.38 -16.52
CA LEU A 178 -7.16 14.16 -17.50
C LEU A 178 -7.39 14.97 -18.77
N PRO A 179 -6.34 15.40 -19.47
CA PRO A 179 -6.47 16.10 -20.75
C PRO A 179 -7.21 15.24 -21.79
N ASP A 180 -8.17 15.86 -22.49
CA ASP A 180 -8.99 15.22 -23.53
C ASP A 180 -8.50 15.54 -24.96
N THR A 181 -7.25 16.03 -25.08
CA THR A 181 -6.63 16.39 -26.35
C THR A 181 -6.18 15.15 -27.15
N ASP A 182 -6.16 15.24 -28.48
CA ASP A 182 -5.71 14.17 -29.36
C ASP A 182 -4.28 13.72 -29.05
N GLU A 183 -3.41 14.65 -28.68
CA GLU A 183 -2.03 14.37 -28.27
C GLU A 183 -1.99 13.48 -27.02
N TYR A 184 -2.83 13.77 -26.01
CA TYR A 184 -2.86 12.99 -24.78
C TYR A 184 -3.51 11.62 -25.00
N LEU A 185 -4.61 11.56 -25.74
CA LEU A 185 -5.29 10.32 -26.10
C LEU A 185 -4.41 9.37 -26.94
N ALA A 186 -3.45 9.93 -27.69
CA ALA A 186 -2.48 9.18 -28.49
C ALA A 186 -1.29 8.64 -27.66
N ARG A 187 -1.18 8.94 -26.36
CA ARG A 187 -0.12 8.41 -25.50
C ARG A 187 -0.29 6.92 -25.23
N TRP A 188 0.83 6.29 -24.91
CA TRP A 188 0.89 4.92 -24.45
C TRP A 188 0.88 4.87 -22.92
N PRO A 189 0.41 3.77 -22.28
CA PRO A 189 0.39 3.66 -20.83
C PRO A 189 1.73 3.96 -20.14
N HIS A 190 2.84 3.51 -20.69
CA HIS A 190 4.18 3.75 -20.13
C HIS A 190 4.64 5.23 -20.15
N GLN A 191 3.92 6.11 -20.85
CA GLN A 191 4.17 7.57 -20.87
C GLN A 191 3.37 8.31 -19.79
N LEU A 192 2.59 7.59 -18.98
CA LEU A 192 1.76 8.12 -17.90
C LEU A 192 2.32 7.74 -16.54
N SER A 193 2.13 8.62 -15.54
CA SER A 193 2.39 8.27 -14.15
C SER A 193 1.38 7.22 -13.63
N GLY A 194 1.70 6.53 -12.54
CA GLY A 194 0.80 5.52 -11.94
C GLY A 194 -0.60 6.08 -11.65
N GLY A 195 -0.69 7.28 -11.06
CA GLY A 195 -1.97 7.94 -10.81
C GLY A 195 -2.74 8.35 -12.07
N GLN A 196 -2.03 8.70 -13.16
CA GLN A 196 -2.66 8.95 -14.46
C GLN A 196 -3.18 7.65 -15.08
N GLN A 197 -2.41 6.54 -15.00
CA GLN A 197 -2.85 5.22 -15.44
C GLN A 197 -4.10 4.77 -14.69
N GLN A 198 -4.12 4.97 -13.36
CA GLN A 198 -5.28 4.65 -12.52
C GLN A 198 -6.51 5.43 -12.95
N ARG A 199 -6.39 6.75 -13.21
CA ARG A 199 -7.50 7.58 -13.68
C ARG A 199 -7.99 7.18 -15.08
N VAL A 200 -7.11 6.71 -15.96
CA VAL A 200 -7.52 6.10 -17.24
C VAL A 200 -8.33 4.83 -16.99
N GLY A 201 -7.92 3.96 -16.06
CA GLY A 201 -8.69 2.78 -15.65
C GLY A 201 -10.08 3.15 -15.10
N ILE A 202 -10.17 4.21 -14.31
CA ILE A 202 -11.45 4.76 -13.83
C ILE A 202 -12.29 5.26 -15.01
N ALA A 203 -11.71 6.00 -15.95
CA ALA A 203 -12.43 6.47 -17.15
C ALA A 203 -13.00 5.31 -17.98
N MET A 204 -12.22 4.22 -18.15
CA MET A 204 -12.69 3.00 -18.81
C MET A 204 -13.87 2.37 -18.06
N ALA A 205 -13.79 2.27 -16.74
CA ALA A 205 -14.84 1.69 -15.91
C ALA A 205 -16.15 2.49 -15.97
N PHE A 206 -16.09 3.82 -16.06
CA PHE A 206 -17.27 4.68 -16.15
C PHE A 206 -17.73 4.96 -17.58
N ALA A 207 -17.05 4.45 -18.60
CA ALA A 207 -17.37 4.72 -20.00
C ALA A 207 -18.82 4.38 -20.38
N MET A 208 -19.35 3.27 -19.84
CA MET A 208 -20.69 2.75 -20.12
C MET A 208 -21.77 3.12 -19.07
N TYR A 209 -21.48 4.03 -18.12
CA TYR A 209 -22.39 4.36 -17.01
C TYR A 209 -22.85 3.13 -16.21
N PRO A 210 -21.92 2.40 -15.57
CA PRO A 210 -22.27 1.17 -14.88
C PRO A 210 -23.24 1.40 -13.73
N ASP A 211 -24.05 0.38 -13.39
CA ASP A 211 -24.90 0.37 -12.19
C ASP A 211 -24.06 0.10 -10.93
N VAL A 212 -23.05 -0.78 -11.04
CA VAL A 212 -22.19 -1.21 -9.95
C VAL A 212 -20.71 -1.03 -10.32
N LEU A 213 -19.92 -0.53 -9.38
CA LEU A 213 -18.47 -0.43 -9.49
C LEU A 213 -17.78 -1.21 -8.36
N ILE A 214 -16.96 -2.18 -8.72
CA ILE A 214 -16.09 -2.89 -7.78
C ILE A 214 -14.66 -2.34 -7.91
N LEU A 215 -14.12 -1.84 -6.81
CA LEU A 215 -12.75 -1.29 -6.75
C LEU A 215 -11.92 -2.17 -5.81
N ASP A 216 -10.93 -2.85 -6.35
CA ASP A 216 -10.06 -3.75 -5.58
C ASP A 216 -8.73 -3.05 -5.32
N GLU A 217 -8.58 -2.43 -4.15
CA GLU A 217 -7.40 -1.70 -3.71
C GLU A 217 -6.86 -0.67 -4.73
N PRO A 218 -7.68 0.21 -5.30
CA PRO A 218 -7.32 1.03 -6.46
C PRO A 218 -6.25 2.10 -6.16
N THR A 219 -5.85 2.29 -4.92
CA THR A 219 -4.86 3.31 -4.51
C THR A 219 -3.55 2.71 -3.99
N THR A 220 -3.43 1.38 -3.97
CA THR A 220 -2.21 0.70 -3.53
C THR A 220 -1.00 1.09 -4.38
N GLY A 221 0.10 1.47 -3.73
CA GLY A 221 1.34 1.88 -4.39
C GLY A 221 1.36 3.31 -4.94
N LEU A 222 0.31 4.09 -4.67
CA LEU A 222 0.28 5.53 -4.95
C LEU A 222 0.80 6.33 -3.75
N ASP A 223 1.45 7.45 -4.00
CA ASP A 223 1.76 8.43 -2.95
C ASP A 223 0.49 9.12 -2.43
N VAL A 224 0.56 9.69 -1.23
CA VAL A 224 -0.61 10.27 -0.52
C VAL A 224 -1.33 11.34 -1.35
N THR A 225 -0.60 12.20 -2.03
CA THR A 225 -1.18 13.29 -2.85
C THR A 225 -1.95 12.71 -4.04
N THR A 226 -1.35 11.75 -4.75
CA THR A 226 -1.99 11.05 -5.88
C THR A 226 -3.17 10.21 -5.41
N GLN A 227 -3.04 9.52 -4.27
CA GLN A 227 -4.11 8.73 -3.64
C GLN A 227 -5.34 9.60 -3.37
N ASN A 228 -5.16 10.75 -2.68
CA ASN A 228 -6.26 11.67 -2.39
C ASN A 228 -6.96 12.16 -3.66
N HIS A 229 -6.21 12.44 -4.71
CA HIS A 229 -6.78 12.84 -6.00
C HIS A 229 -7.63 11.73 -6.63
N VAL A 230 -7.14 10.48 -6.61
CA VAL A 230 -7.87 9.31 -7.12
C VAL A 230 -9.15 9.06 -6.30
N LEU A 231 -9.08 9.13 -4.97
CA LEU A 231 -10.24 8.97 -4.09
C LEU A 231 -11.32 10.02 -4.35
N LYS A 232 -10.91 11.28 -4.53
CA LYS A 232 -11.81 12.38 -4.91
C LYS A 232 -12.48 12.12 -6.26
N THR A 233 -11.71 11.65 -7.24
CA THR A 233 -12.24 11.29 -8.57
C THR A 233 -13.28 10.17 -8.45
N ILE A 234 -12.99 9.08 -7.73
CA ILE A 234 -13.91 7.97 -7.49
C ILE A 234 -15.20 8.48 -6.85
N ARG A 235 -15.10 9.29 -5.77
CA ARG A 235 -16.27 9.86 -5.08
C ARG A 235 -17.12 10.70 -6.01
N THR A 236 -16.50 11.63 -6.75
CA THR A 236 -17.18 12.52 -7.68
C THR A 236 -17.90 11.72 -8.77
N MET A 237 -17.24 10.74 -9.36
CA MET A 237 -17.81 9.90 -10.43
C MET A 237 -18.95 9.02 -9.93
N THR A 238 -18.82 8.41 -8.75
CA THR A 238 -19.86 7.60 -8.11
C THR A 238 -21.12 8.43 -7.88
N MET A 239 -20.99 9.64 -7.35
CA MET A 239 -22.13 10.51 -7.08
C MET A 239 -22.74 11.11 -8.34
N LYS A 240 -21.91 11.58 -9.29
CA LYS A 240 -22.38 12.15 -10.55
C LYS A 240 -23.24 11.18 -11.35
N ASN A 241 -22.86 9.89 -11.33
CA ASN A 241 -23.51 8.85 -12.13
C ASN A 241 -24.48 7.96 -11.32
N ASP A 242 -24.68 8.24 -10.02
CA ASP A 242 -25.55 7.48 -9.12
C ASP A 242 -25.21 5.98 -9.09
N VAL A 243 -23.91 5.65 -9.06
CA VAL A 243 -23.37 4.28 -9.09
C VAL A 243 -23.31 3.69 -7.68
N ALA A 244 -23.62 2.41 -7.53
CA ALA A 244 -23.38 1.67 -6.30
C ALA A 244 -21.94 1.13 -6.30
N SER A 245 -21.13 1.46 -5.29
CA SER A 245 -19.71 1.13 -5.31
C SER A 245 -19.29 0.26 -4.14
N LEU A 246 -18.51 -0.81 -4.40
CA LEU A 246 -17.84 -1.63 -3.40
C LEU A 246 -16.34 -1.35 -3.44
N TYR A 247 -15.83 -0.69 -2.41
CA TYR A 247 -14.42 -0.33 -2.27
C TYR A 247 -13.72 -1.34 -1.36
N ILE A 248 -12.92 -2.22 -1.95
CA ILE A 248 -12.15 -3.24 -1.24
C ILE A 248 -10.80 -2.65 -0.86
N THR A 249 -10.45 -2.69 0.41
CA THR A 249 -9.15 -2.21 0.89
C THR A 249 -8.74 -2.88 2.21
N HIS A 250 -7.46 -2.83 2.51
CA HIS A 250 -6.92 -3.09 3.84
C HIS A 250 -6.56 -1.78 4.58
N ASP A 251 -6.63 -0.63 3.90
CA ASP A 251 -6.32 0.69 4.47
C ASP A 251 -7.59 1.36 5.03
N LEU A 252 -7.72 1.32 6.35
CA LEU A 252 -8.85 1.90 7.06
C LEU A 252 -8.81 3.44 7.13
N ALA A 253 -7.62 4.06 6.93
CA ALA A 253 -7.52 5.52 6.86
C ALA A 253 -8.26 6.07 5.63
N VAL A 254 -8.10 5.40 4.48
CA VAL A 254 -8.85 5.70 3.23
C VAL A 254 -10.36 5.55 3.44
N VAL A 255 -10.77 4.52 4.20
CA VAL A 255 -12.18 4.23 4.47
C VAL A 255 -12.89 5.41 5.14
N GLY A 256 -12.25 6.03 6.14
CA GLY A 256 -12.81 7.19 6.85
C GLY A 256 -13.14 8.37 5.95
N GLU A 257 -12.40 8.55 4.86
CA GLU A 257 -12.57 9.66 3.93
C GLU A 257 -13.60 9.39 2.81
N LEU A 258 -13.64 8.14 2.32
CA LEU A 258 -14.35 7.81 1.09
C LEU A 258 -15.73 7.19 1.31
N VAL A 259 -15.86 6.24 2.27
CA VAL A 259 -17.03 5.35 2.31
C VAL A 259 -18.17 5.86 3.19
N ASP A 260 -19.37 5.37 2.92
CA ASP A 260 -20.60 5.67 3.68
C ASP A 260 -20.88 4.59 4.73
N ARG A 261 -20.54 3.33 4.41
CA ARG A 261 -20.72 2.15 5.25
C ARG A 261 -19.49 1.25 5.15
N VAL A 262 -19.20 0.53 6.23
CA VAL A 262 -18.08 -0.41 6.32
C VAL A 262 -18.58 -1.81 6.62
N ILE A 263 -18.04 -2.78 5.90
CA ILE A 263 -18.20 -4.21 6.15
C ILE A 263 -16.81 -4.76 6.49
N VAL A 264 -16.67 -5.37 7.65
CA VAL A 264 -15.41 -5.96 8.13
C VAL A 264 -15.44 -7.47 7.92
N MET A 265 -14.49 -8.00 7.15
CA MET A 265 -14.35 -9.43 6.88
C MET A 265 -13.16 -10.05 7.61
N LEU A 266 -13.38 -11.23 8.19
CA LEU A 266 -12.34 -12.06 8.81
C LEU A 266 -12.52 -13.51 8.37
N ARG A 267 -11.54 -14.07 7.68
CA ARG A 267 -11.50 -15.51 7.31
C ARG A 267 -12.78 -16.03 6.66
N GLY A 268 -13.35 -15.29 5.74
CA GLY A 268 -14.56 -15.68 4.99
C GLY A 268 -15.88 -15.29 5.63
N ASP A 269 -15.87 -14.69 6.82
CA ASP A 269 -17.06 -14.25 7.54
C ASP A 269 -17.15 -12.71 7.58
N ILE A 270 -18.36 -12.14 7.54
CA ILE A 270 -18.62 -10.77 7.92
C ILE A 270 -18.75 -10.71 9.44
N VAL A 271 -17.85 -9.98 10.10
CA VAL A 271 -17.79 -9.92 11.57
C VAL A 271 -18.38 -8.64 12.14
N GLU A 272 -18.40 -7.56 11.36
CA GLU A 272 -19.01 -6.30 11.73
C GLU A 272 -19.46 -5.51 10.50
N GLU A 273 -20.59 -4.83 10.59
CA GLU A 273 -21.13 -3.96 9.55
C GLU A 273 -21.82 -2.75 10.17
N GLY A 274 -21.69 -1.59 9.53
CA GLY A 274 -22.38 -0.39 9.97
C GLY A 274 -21.95 0.86 9.22
N PRO A 275 -22.58 2.02 9.51
CA PRO A 275 -22.11 3.32 9.06
C PRO A 275 -20.64 3.51 9.44
N TYR A 276 -19.86 4.15 8.56
CA TYR A 276 -18.40 4.29 8.77
C TYR A 276 -18.05 4.83 10.15
N ASN A 277 -18.76 5.86 10.63
CA ASN A 277 -18.52 6.47 11.93
C ASN A 277 -18.77 5.51 13.11
N ALA A 278 -19.76 4.62 13.00
CA ALA A 278 -20.03 3.65 14.06
C ALA A 278 -18.92 2.57 14.12
N VAL A 279 -18.47 2.08 12.97
CA VAL A 279 -17.44 1.02 12.90
C VAL A 279 -16.06 1.56 13.25
N LEU A 280 -15.69 2.78 12.78
CA LEU A 280 -14.35 3.33 13.01
C LEU A 280 -14.16 3.91 14.43
N TYR A 281 -15.18 4.59 14.99
CA TYR A 281 -15.04 5.27 16.28
C TYR A 281 -15.67 4.52 17.46
N ASN A 282 -16.54 3.53 17.21
CA ASN A 282 -17.15 2.70 18.24
C ASN A 282 -17.27 1.22 17.82
N PRO A 283 -16.15 0.56 17.48
CA PRO A 283 -16.14 -0.82 17.00
C PRO A 283 -16.62 -1.78 18.08
N LYS A 284 -17.52 -2.68 17.71
CA LYS A 284 -18.11 -3.69 18.62
C LYS A 284 -17.32 -4.99 18.62
N HIS A 285 -16.81 -5.40 17.45
CA HIS A 285 -16.08 -6.66 17.33
C HIS A 285 -14.62 -6.51 17.76
N ALA A 286 -14.08 -7.52 18.44
CA ALA A 286 -12.69 -7.49 18.95
C ALA A 286 -11.65 -7.38 17.83
N TYR A 287 -11.92 -8.02 16.69
CA TYR A 287 -11.06 -7.95 15.52
C TYR A 287 -11.01 -6.56 14.90
N THR A 288 -12.17 -5.87 14.79
CA THR A 288 -12.23 -4.48 14.30
C THR A 288 -11.41 -3.55 15.21
N ARG A 289 -11.53 -3.71 16.53
CA ARG A 289 -10.68 -2.96 17.49
C ARG A 289 -9.20 -3.21 17.28
N LYS A 290 -8.82 -4.48 17.05
CA LYS A 290 -7.42 -4.86 16.77
C LYS A 290 -6.92 -4.21 15.47
N LEU A 291 -7.72 -4.24 14.40
CA LEU A 291 -7.37 -3.61 13.12
C LEU A 291 -7.16 -2.10 13.26
N LEU A 292 -8.10 -1.42 13.93
CA LEU A 292 -8.04 0.02 14.16
C LEU A 292 -6.87 0.41 15.06
N GLY A 293 -6.58 -0.39 16.08
CA GLY A 293 -5.42 -0.19 16.96
C GLY A 293 -4.07 -0.41 16.30
N ALA A 294 -4.03 -1.01 15.11
CA ALA A 294 -2.81 -1.22 14.34
C ALA A 294 -2.53 -0.11 13.30
N ILE A 295 -3.46 0.86 13.14
CA ILE A 295 -3.28 1.98 12.22
C ILE A 295 -2.36 3.01 12.85
N PRO A 296 -1.29 3.45 12.15
CA PRO A 296 -0.43 4.52 12.62
C PRO A 296 -1.22 5.85 12.77
N ASP A 297 -0.98 6.56 13.85
CA ASP A 297 -1.46 7.93 14.06
C ASP A 297 -0.28 8.91 14.03
N LEU A 298 -0.56 10.16 13.68
CA LEU A 298 0.47 11.19 13.58
C LEU A 298 1.04 11.60 14.93
N GLU A 299 0.23 11.55 15.97
CA GLU A 299 0.59 11.90 17.34
C GLU A 299 1.51 10.86 17.99
N GLY A 300 1.51 9.62 17.48
CA GLY A 300 2.29 8.51 18.04
C GLY A 300 1.71 7.93 19.33
N ASP A 301 0.43 8.25 19.63
CA ASP A 301 -0.25 7.84 20.86
C ASP A 301 -0.57 6.34 20.87
N ARG A 302 -0.71 5.72 19.69
CA ARG A 302 -0.99 4.29 19.54
C ARG A 302 0.30 3.48 19.60
N ASP A 303 0.37 2.50 20.47
CA ASP A 303 1.51 1.57 20.50
C ASP A 303 1.38 0.49 19.41
N ILE A 304 1.63 0.88 18.15
CA ILE A 304 1.61 -0.04 17.02
C ILE A 304 2.93 -0.80 16.84
N ALA A 305 4.04 -0.22 17.29
CA ALA A 305 5.39 -0.70 17.00
C ALA A 305 6.24 -0.99 18.24
N GLY A 306 5.65 -0.93 19.46
CA GLY A 306 6.40 -1.01 20.72
C GLY A 306 7.16 0.30 20.94
N ASN A 307 6.42 1.41 21.08
CA ASN A 307 6.95 2.78 21.09
C ASN A 307 8.10 2.99 22.10
N ASP A 308 8.03 2.32 23.27
CA ASP A 308 9.07 2.37 24.30
C ASP A 308 10.47 1.91 23.82
N ARG A 309 10.55 1.21 22.68
CA ARG A 309 11.80 0.67 22.12
C ARG A 309 12.37 1.51 20.98
N TRP A 310 11.63 2.53 20.54
CA TRP A 310 12.06 3.44 19.47
C TRP A 310 12.65 4.74 20.01
N ASP A 311 12.49 5.02 21.32
CA ASP A 311 13.11 6.17 21.96
C ASP A 311 14.64 6.03 22.08
N ASN A 312 15.30 7.09 22.52
CA ASN A 312 16.75 7.11 22.71
C ASN A 312 17.24 6.34 23.96
N SER A 313 16.33 5.70 24.74
CA SER A 313 16.67 4.95 25.96
C SER A 313 17.59 3.74 25.68
N TRP A 314 17.66 3.27 24.43
CA TRP A 314 18.64 2.26 24.02
C TRP A 314 20.07 2.68 24.38
N ALA A 315 20.45 3.94 24.11
CA ALA A 315 21.75 4.50 24.41
C ALA A 315 22.03 4.54 25.94
N GLU A 316 20.99 4.73 26.74
CA GLU A 316 21.10 4.74 28.21
C GLU A 316 21.23 3.33 28.79
N VAL A 317 20.54 2.33 28.22
CA VAL A 317 20.51 0.95 28.73
C VAL A 317 21.73 0.14 28.28
N HIS A 318 22.19 0.29 27.06
CA HIS A 318 23.31 -0.49 26.50
C HIS A 318 24.66 0.25 26.56
N GLY A 319 24.69 1.42 27.20
CA GLY A 319 25.78 2.35 27.09
C GLY A 319 25.91 2.73 25.62
N ALA A 320 25.49 3.91 25.25
CA ALA A 320 25.84 4.41 23.93
C ALA A 320 27.31 4.02 23.73
N PRO A 321 27.72 3.43 22.59
CA PRO A 321 29.14 3.49 22.27
C PRO A 321 29.40 4.98 22.40
N ALA A 322 30.23 5.33 23.43
CA ALA A 322 30.40 6.71 23.84
C ALA A 322 30.47 7.47 22.55
N ALA A 323 29.50 8.40 22.32
CA ALA A 323 29.52 9.18 21.10
C ALA A 323 30.97 9.60 21.02
N SER A 324 31.73 8.75 20.30
CA SER A 324 33.12 9.07 20.04
C SER A 324 32.92 10.30 19.21
N ALA A 325 33.31 11.44 19.73
CA ALA A 325 33.05 12.77 19.19
C ALA A 325 33.62 12.93 17.76
N GLU A 326 33.83 11.85 17.05
CA GLU A 326 34.63 11.80 15.86
C GLU A 326 33.94 11.48 14.55
N ALA A 327 32.86 10.66 14.47
CA ALA A 327 32.13 10.45 13.22
C ALA A 327 30.80 9.66 13.41
N PRO A 328 29.71 9.94 12.65
CA PRO A 328 28.51 9.13 12.62
C PRO A 328 28.81 7.71 12.11
N LEU A 329 27.91 6.74 12.43
CA LEU A 329 28.05 5.36 11.96
C LEU A 329 28.02 5.28 10.42
N LEU A 330 27.06 5.94 9.81
CA LEU A 330 26.97 6.06 8.35
C LEU A 330 26.86 7.54 7.97
N GLN A 331 27.62 7.96 6.98
CA GLN A 331 27.58 9.34 6.48
C GLN A 331 27.56 9.35 4.95
N VAL A 332 26.68 10.12 4.38
CA VAL A 332 26.61 10.47 2.96
C VAL A 332 27.06 11.91 2.82
N ARG A 333 27.96 12.20 1.88
CA ARG A 333 28.49 13.53 1.60
C ARG A 333 28.38 13.88 0.14
N ASP A 334 27.72 15.00 -0.15
CA ASP A 334 27.60 15.59 -1.49
C ASP A 334 27.24 14.55 -2.59
N LEU A 335 26.29 13.65 -2.28
CA LEU A 335 25.96 12.56 -3.19
C LEU A 335 25.05 13.07 -4.31
N GLU A 336 25.55 12.99 -5.55
CA GLU A 336 24.77 13.26 -6.76
C GLU A 336 24.61 12.00 -7.61
N MET A 337 23.44 11.80 -8.20
CA MET A 337 23.15 10.65 -9.06
C MET A 337 22.32 11.06 -10.26
N ALA A 338 22.76 10.63 -11.46
CA ALA A 338 22.06 10.89 -12.72
C ALA A 338 21.83 9.58 -13.51
N TYR A 339 20.73 9.51 -14.24
CA TYR A 339 20.44 8.49 -15.24
C TYR A 339 20.39 9.14 -16.63
N GLY A 340 21.47 8.98 -17.40
CA GLY A 340 21.66 9.74 -18.64
C GLY A 340 21.75 11.24 -18.33
N ASP A 341 20.92 12.04 -18.99
CA ASP A 341 20.87 13.50 -18.82
C ASP A 341 19.97 13.94 -17.64
N ASN A 342 19.33 13.00 -16.95
CA ASN A 342 18.40 13.33 -15.86
C ASN A 342 19.07 13.12 -14.50
N THR A 343 19.41 14.21 -13.81
CA THR A 343 19.90 14.16 -12.43
C THR A 343 18.72 13.91 -11.48
N VAL A 344 18.85 12.90 -10.63
CA VAL A 344 17.80 12.45 -9.68
C VAL A 344 18.14 12.84 -8.25
N LEU A 345 19.42 12.89 -7.89
CA LEU A 345 19.91 13.33 -6.57
C LEU A 345 20.89 14.48 -6.76
N HIS A 346 20.76 15.53 -5.95
CA HIS A 346 21.48 16.78 -6.09
C HIS A 346 22.20 17.16 -4.79
N GLY A 347 23.44 16.69 -4.58
CA GLY A 347 24.25 17.04 -3.42
C GLY A 347 23.61 16.65 -2.10
N ILE A 348 23.41 15.34 -1.87
CA ILE A 348 22.77 14.82 -0.66
C ILE A 348 23.80 14.68 0.45
N ASP A 349 23.51 15.31 1.59
CA ASP A 349 24.18 15.09 2.87
C ASP A 349 23.21 14.40 3.83
N LEU A 350 23.62 13.28 4.45
CA LEU A 350 22.85 12.53 5.44
C LEU A 350 23.78 11.85 6.43
N ALA A 351 23.42 11.88 7.71
CA ALA A 351 24.16 11.17 8.76
C ALA A 351 23.22 10.27 9.56
N ILE A 352 23.69 9.09 9.94
CA ILE A 352 22.99 8.13 10.80
C ILE A 352 23.92 7.74 11.94
N GLU A 353 23.48 7.98 13.17
CA GLU A 353 24.23 7.61 14.36
C GLU A 353 24.08 6.11 14.70
N ALA A 354 24.98 5.59 15.55
CA ALA A 354 24.88 4.21 15.99
C ALA A 354 23.60 3.98 16.81
N GLY A 355 22.82 2.96 16.45
CA GLY A 355 21.53 2.64 17.07
C GLY A 355 20.40 3.60 16.68
N GLU A 356 20.63 4.56 15.80
CA GLU A 356 19.60 5.49 15.31
C GLU A 356 18.65 4.83 14.31
N SER A 357 17.39 5.24 14.33
CA SER A 357 16.42 4.95 13.27
C SER A 357 16.08 6.25 12.54
N THR A 358 16.60 6.37 11.32
CA THR A 358 16.36 7.52 10.45
C THR A 358 15.28 7.17 9.42
N LEU A 359 14.22 7.98 9.35
CA LEU A 359 13.16 7.85 8.36
C LEU A 359 13.44 8.76 7.16
N LEU A 360 13.50 8.19 5.96
CA LEU A 360 13.59 8.94 4.70
C LEU A 360 12.20 9.06 4.06
N LEU A 361 11.62 10.25 4.14
CA LEU A 361 10.30 10.58 3.63
C LEU A 361 10.33 11.30 2.29
N GLY A 362 9.22 11.27 1.55
CA GLY A 362 9.01 12.02 0.31
C GLY A 362 8.02 11.32 -0.62
N GLU A 363 7.52 12.03 -1.62
CA GLU A 363 6.62 11.46 -2.64
C GLU A 363 7.31 10.43 -3.54
N SER A 364 6.52 9.66 -4.29
CA SER A 364 7.03 8.74 -5.31
C SER A 364 7.82 9.53 -6.37
N GLY A 365 9.00 9.01 -6.73
CA GLY A 365 9.89 9.69 -7.67
C GLY A 365 10.78 10.79 -7.08
N SER A 366 10.74 11.07 -5.77
CA SER A 366 11.63 12.06 -5.13
C SER A 366 13.10 11.65 -5.05
N GLY A 367 13.43 10.35 -5.31
CA GLY A 367 14.80 9.83 -5.29
C GLY A 367 15.14 8.92 -4.10
N LYS A 368 14.20 8.62 -3.20
CA LYS A 368 14.43 7.81 -1.97
C LYS A 368 15.10 6.46 -2.24
N THR A 369 14.49 5.64 -3.09
CA THR A 369 15.04 4.34 -3.49
C THR A 369 16.40 4.47 -4.17
N THR A 370 16.62 5.53 -4.94
CA THR A 370 17.92 5.81 -5.58
C THR A 370 18.99 6.06 -4.53
N LEU A 371 18.71 6.92 -3.54
CA LEU A 371 19.63 7.20 -2.42
C LEU A 371 19.90 5.93 -1.61
N ALA A 372 18.86 5.21 -1.20
CA ALA A 372 18.97 3.97 -0.44
C ALA A 372 19.83 2.91 -1.15
N ARG A 373 19.64 2.74 -2.47
CA ARG A 373 20.45 1.82 -3.29
C ARG A 373 21.87 2.30 -3.49
N SER A 374 22.12 3.60 -3.58
CA SER A 374 23.48 4.17 -3.65
C SER A 374 24.24 3.90 -2.35
N ILE A 375 23.60 4.14 -1.19
CA ILE A 375 24.17 3.79 0.13
C ILE A 375 24.52 2.30 0.20
N ALA A 376 23.63 1.42 -0.26
CA ALA A 376 23.88 -0.03 -0.26
C ALA A 376 24.89 -0.49 -1.34
N GLY A 377 25.37 0.41 -2.20
CA GLY A 377 26.28 0.08 -3.32
C GLY A 377 25.64 -0.70 -4.45
N LEU A 378 24.30 -0.62 -4.57
CA LEU A 378 23.52 -1.25 -5.65
C LEU A 378 23.40 -0.34 -6.88
N ASN A 379 23.55 0.97 -6.69
CA ASN A 379 23.61 1.99 -7.74
C ASN A 379 24.97 2.69 -7.70
N PRO A 380 26.01 2.20 -8.38
CA PRO A 380 27.38 2.71 -8.22
C PRO A 380 27.70 3.97 -9.02
N GLY A 381 26.76 4.48 -9.83
CA GLY A 381 27.00 5.60 -10.75
C GLY A 381 26.89 7.01 -10.14
N TYR A 382 26.93 7.15 -8.82
CA TYR A 382 26.89 8.43 -8.12
C TYR A 382 28.29 9.07 -7.97
N THR A 383 28.33 10.39 -7.72
CA THR A 383 29.50 11.13 -7.24
C THR A 383 29.30 11.47 -5.75
N GLY A 384 30.35 11.99 -5.09
CA GLY A 384 30.35 12.16 -3.64
C GLY A 384 30.68 10.87 -2.89
N ASP A 385 30.56 10.87 -1.57
CA ASP A 385 31.08 9.80 -0.72
C ASP A 385 30.00 9.20 0.18
N VAL A 386 30.12 7.88 0.41
CA VAL A 386 29.42 7.16 1.49
C VAL A 386 30.46 6.59 2.43
N LEU A 387 30.42 6.97 3.69
CA LEU A 387 31.37 6.54 4.72
C LEU A 387 30.68 5.67 5.77
N LEU A 388 31.37 4.62 6.23
CA LEU A 388 30.96 3.78 7.37
C LEU A 388 32.02 3.90 8.44
N ARG A 389 31.65 4.36 9.65
CA ARG A 389 32.61 4.65 10.76
C ARG A 389 33.82 5.51 10.31
N GLY A 390 33.53 6.49 9.43
CA GLY A 390 34.55 7.39 8.87
C GLY A 390 35.40 6.80 7.73
N ALA A 391 35.25 5.51 7.39
CA ALA A 391 35.92 4.88 6.25
C ALA A 391 35.05 4.95 5.00
N GLU A 392 35.63 5.38 3.89
CA GLU A 392 34.91 5.46 2.60
C GLU A 392 34.54 4.07 2.08
N LEU A 393 33.28 3.90 1.68
CA LEU A 393 32.78 2.70 1.03
C LEU A 393 32.95 2.79 -0.49
N ALA A 394 33.46 1.74 -1.12
CA ALA A 394 33.45 1.67 -2.58
C ALA A 394 32.01 1.82 -3.11
N HIS A 395 31.82 2.54 -4.22
CA HIS A 395 30.51 2.86 -4.80
C HIS A 395 29.72 1.60 -5.17
N SER A 396 30.41 0.58 -5.72
CA SER A 396 29.78 -0.70 -6.04
C SER A 396 29.92 -1.70 -4.89
N SER A 397 28.85 -2.37 -4.53
CA SER A 397 28.84 -3.46 -3.54
C SER A 397 29.79 -4.61 -3.94
N ARG A 398 30.11 -4.77 -5.22
CA ARG A 398 31.06 -5.78 -5.72
C ARG A 398 32.50 -5.46 -5.30
N ASP A 399 32.82 -4.18 -5.20
CA ASP A 399 34.17 -3.69 -4.90
C ASP A 399 34.37 -3.43 -3.39
N ARG A 400 33.30 -3.50 -2.59
CA ARG A 400 33.35 -3.40 -1.12
C ARG A 400 34.02 -4.63 -0.52
N THR A 401 34.74 -4.44 0.58
CA THR A 401 35.27 -5.54 1.38
C THR A 401 34.15 -6.45 1.88
N LEU A 402 34.50 -7.67 2.29
CA LEU A 402 33.51 -8.59 2.86
C LEU A 402 32.87 -8.00 4.12
N GLU A 403 33.66 -7.34 4.97
CA GLU A 403 33.20 -6.66 6.18
C GLU A 403 32.19 -5.56 5.85
N HIS A 404 32.51 -4.65 4.93
CA HIS A 404 31.59 -3.60 4.50
C HIS A 404 30.28 -4.16 3.90
N ARG A 405 30.35 -5.31 3.21
CA ARG A 405 29.15 -5.98 2.69
C ARG A 405 28.30 -6.64 3.78
N LYS A 406 28.93 -7.15 4.85
CA LYS A 406 28.22 -7.67 6.02
C LYS A 406 27.56 -6.55 6.81
N ASP A 407 28.26 -5.43 7.01
CA ASP A 407 27.82 -4.30 7.84
C ASP A 407 26.62 -3.52 7.27
N VAL A 408 26.54 -3.33 5.96
CA VAL A 408 25.44 -2.60 5.31
C VAL A 408 24.59 -3.56 4.50
N GLN A 409 23.38 -3.81 4.98
CA GLN A 409 22.42 -4.71 4.32
C GLN A 409 21.20 -3.94 3.82
N TYR A 410 20.59 -4.46 2.76
CA TYR A 410 19.43 -3.86 2.08
C TYR A 410 18.28 -4.83 1.99
N ILE A 411 17.08 -4.39 2.38
CA ILE A 411 15.83 -5.13 2.21
C ILE A 411 15.02 -4.45 1.12
N PHE A 412 14.70 -5.22 0.08
CA PHE A 412 13.92 -4.74 -1.07
C PHE A 412 12.45 -4.56 -0.72
N GLN A 413 11.78 -3.63 -1.38
CA GLN A 413 10.36 -3.34 -1.27
C GLN A 413 9.49 -4.60 -1.42
N SER A 414 9.82 -5.48 -2.36
CA SER A 414 9.12 -6.75 -2.53
C SER A 414 9.93 -7.92 -1.96
N PRO A 415 9.39 -8.72 -1.04
CA PRO A 415 10.05 -9.91 -0.53
C PRO A 415 10.32 -10.96 -1.61
N PHE A 416 9.53 -10.97 -2.69
CA PHE A 416 9.78 -11.82 -3.87
C PHE A 416 11.10 -11.49 -4.56
N SER A 417 11.54 -10.24 -4.51
CA SER A 417 12.85 -9.83 -5.06
C SER A 417 14.02 -10.30 -4.20
N SER A 418 13.77 -10.59 -2.93
CA SER A 418 14.78 -11.00 -1.94
C SER A 418 14.95 -12.52 -1.86
N LEU A 419 13.93 -13.31 -2.18
CA LEU A 419 13.91 -14.75 -2.01
C LEU A 419 13.81 -15.46 -3.36
N ASN A 420 14.65 -16.47 -3.57
CA ASN A 420 14.60 -17.27 -4.80
C ASN A 420 13.44 -18.30 -4.72
N PRO A 421 12.42 -18.25 -5.60
CA PRO A 421 11.26 -19.14 -5.51
C PRO A 421 11.58 -20.61 -5.72
N ARG A 422 12.75 -20.94 -6.27
CA ARG A 422 13.21 -22.32 -6.53
C ARG A 422 14.02 -22.91 -5.38
N ARG A 423 14.42 -22.08 -4.39
CA ARG A 423 15.20 -22.50 -3.21
C ARG A 423 14.33 -22.52 -1.98
N THR A 424 14.76 -23.30 -0.96
CA THR A 424 14.15 -23.19 0.36
C THR A 424 14.52 -21.86 1.02
N ILE A 425 13.82 -21.53 2.10
CA ILE A 425 14.11 -20.36 2.92
C ILE A 425 15.52 -20.47 3.50
N GLY A 426 15.87 -21.64 4.07
CA GLY A 426 17.20 -21.90 4.61
C GLY A 426 18.30 -21.74 3.57
N GLU A 427 18.13 -22.30 2.36
CA GLU A 427 19.08 -22.11 1.26
C GLU A 427 19.22 -20.64 0.85
N SER A 428 18.13 -19.88 0.84
CA SER A 428 18.13 -18.47 0.46
C SER A 428 18.81 -17.60 1.54
N MET A 429 18.57 -17.89 2.83
CA MET A 429 19.19 -17.20 3.95
C MET A 429 20.67 -17.56 4.14
N SER A 430 21.09 -18.78 3.76
CA SER A 430 22.50 -19.20 3.83
C SER A 430 23.39 -18.53 2.79
N VAL A 431 22.85 -17.95 1.71
CA VAL A 431 23.66 -17.36 0.62
C VAL A 431 24.71 -16.37 1.11
N PRO A 432 24.42 -15.40 1.99
CA PRO A 432 25.42 -14.46 2.49
C PRO A 432 26.55 -15.15 3.28
N LEU A 433 26.22 -16.18 4.06
CA LEU A 433 27.19 -16.97 4.85
C LEU A 433 28.10 -17.83 3.94
N VAL A 434 27.52 -18.44 2.91
CA VAL A 434 28.28 -19.20 1.91
C VAL A 434 29.27 -18.30 1.17
N MET A 435 28.85 -17.08 0.83
CA MET A 435 29.73 -16.10 0.15
C MET A 435 30.86 -15.61 1.05
N ALA A 436 30.66 -15.60 2.36
CA ALA A 436 31.73 -15.31 3.32
C ALA A 436 32.80 -16.39 3.38
N GLY A 437 32.43 -17.67 3.17
CA GLY A 437 33.35 -18.80 3.06
C GLY A 437 34.04 -19.24 4.35
N GLU A 438 33.63 -18.73 5.50
CA GLU A 438 34.29 -18.91 6.79
C GLU A 438 33.69 -20.07 7.63
N LEU A 439 32.46 -20.50 7.31
CA LEU A 439 31.67 -21.40 8.14
C LEU A 439 31.38 -22.74 7.44
N SER A 440 31.33 -23.83 8.23
CA SER A 440 30.84 -25.13 7.80
C SER A 440 29.33 -25.09 7.50
N ARG A 441 28.81 -26.07 6.76
CA ARG A 441 27.37 -26.18 6.50
C ARG A 441 26.51 -26.33 7.75
N ALA A 442 27.02 -26.98 8.78
CA ALA A 442 26.34 -27.13 10.05
C ALA A 442 26.21 -25.79 10.77
N GLU A 443 27.32 -25.04 10.90
CA GLU A 443 27.32 -23.71 11.49
C GLU A 443 26.44 -22.71 10.72
N GLN A 444 26.43 -22.78 9.39
CA GLN A 444 25.54 -21.97 8.56
C GLN A 444 24.07 -22.28 8.86
N ARG A 445 23.71 -23.57 9.03
CA ARG A 445 22.35 -23.99 9.36
C ARG A 445 21.94 -23.50 10.74
N ASP A 446 22.79 -23.64 11.74
CA ASP A 446 22.55 -23.19 13.10
C ASP A 446 22.27 -21.68 13.15
N ILE A 447 23.11 -20.86 12.49
CA ILE A 447 22.92 -19.41 12.40
C ILE A 447 21.59 -19.06 11.69
N VAL A 448 21.25 -19.77 10.62
CA VAL A 448 19.99 -19.54 9.90
C VAL A 448 18.79 -19.90 10.77
N GLU A 449 18.82 -21.03 11.48
CA GLU A 449 17.75 -21.45 12.38
C GLU A 449 17.57 -20.48 13.56
N GLU A 450 18.65 -20.01 14.17
CA GLU A 450 18.62 -18.96 15.19
C GLU A 450 18.06 -17.64 14.62
N THR A 451 18.43 -17.27 13.38
CA THR A 451 17.92 -16.07 12.72
C THR A 451 16.44 -16.20 12.40
N LEU A 452 15.96 -17.39 12.01
CA LEU A 452 14.52 -17.64 11.82
C LEU A 452 13.74 -17.40 13.12
N GLU A 453 14.23 -17.92 14.26
CA GLU A 453 13.61 -17.66 15.56
C GLU A 453 13.64 -16.17 15.91
N ALA A 454 14.74 -15.47 15.66
CA ALA A 454 14.86 -14.02 15.88
C ALA A 454 13.88 -13.20 15.05
N VAL A 455 13.50 -13.66 13.84
CA VAL A 455 12.43 -13.04 13.04
C VAL A 455 11.06 -13.66 13.29
N GLN A 456 10.89 -14.38 14.41
CA GLN A 456 9.63 -15.00 14.85
C GLN A 456 9.06 -16.00 13.82
N LEU A 457 9.93 -16.75 13.16
CA LEU A 457 9.60 -17.91 12.33
C LEU A 457 10.13 -19.18 13.00
N ASP A 458 9.34 -20.25 12.97
CA ASP A 458 9.77 -21.55 13.49
C ASP A 458 10.91 -22.14 12.64
N ARG A 459 11.83 -22.89 13.25
CA ARG A 459 12.97 -23.55 12.57
C ARG A 459 12.55 -24.41 11.39
N SER A 460 11.34 -25.00 11.41
CA SER A 460 10.80 -25.80 10.31
C SER A 460 10.63 -25.01 8.99
N PHE A 461 10.65 -23.67 9.06
CA PHE A 461 10.62 -22.82 7.86
C PHE A 461 11.89 -22.94 7.02
N TYR A 462 12.98 -23.46 7.60
CA TYR A 462 14.22 -23.71 6.87
C TYR A 462 14.00 -24.51 5.57
N ASP A 463 13.17 -25.53 5.62
CA ASP A 463 12.92 -26.45 4.51
C ASP A 463 11.72 -26.05 3.62
N ARG A 464 10.97 -24.99 3.99
CA ARG A 464 9.85 -24.45 3.18
C ARG A 464 10.35 -23.60 2.02
N ARG A 465 9.51 -23.48 0.99
CA ARG A 465 9.75 -22.56 -0.14
C ARG A 465 8.97 -21.27 0.02
N PRO A 466 9.43 -20.14 -0.60
CA PRO A 466 8.71 -18.87 -0.55
C PRO A 466 7.24 -18.95 -0.97
N GLY A 467 6.88 -19.85 -1.89
CA GLY A 467 5.50 -20.07 -2.33
C GLY A 467 4.57 -20.63 -1.25
N ASP A 468 5.13 -21.29 -0.23
CA ASP A 468 4.38 -21.92 0.84
C ASP A 468 4.11 -20.96 2.02
N LEU A 469 4.64 -19.72 1.95
CA LEU A 469 4.59 -18.72 2.99
C LEU A 469 3.51 -17.66 2.71
N SER A 470 2.89 -17.14 3.76
CA SER A 470 2.09 -15.91 3.70
C SER A 470 2.96 -14.68 3.37
N GLY A 471 2.35 -13.56 3.03
CA GLY A 471 3.07 -12.30 2.75
C GLY A 471 3.96 -11.86 3.92
N GLY A 472 3.43 -11.87 5.14
CA GLY A 472 4.17 -11.51 6.35
C GLY A 472 5.30 -12.46 6.69
N GLU A 473 5.10 -13.78 6.54
CA GLU A 473 6.15 -14.79 6.73
C GLU A 473 7.28 -14.62 5.70
N ARG A 474 6.95 -14.34 4.44
CA ARG A 474 7.95 -14.02 3.41
C ARG A 474 8.75 -12.77 3.75
N GLN A 475 8.08 -11.73 4.24
CA GLN A 475 8.74 -10.51 4.65
C GLN A 475 9.70 -10.76 5.82
N ARG A 476 9.27 -11.52 6.85
CA ARG A 476 10.14 -11.93 7.96
C ARG A 476 11.35 -12.74 7.49
N ALA A 477 11.15 -13.67 6.54
CA ALA A 477 12.26 -14.43 5.94
C ALA A 477 13.22 -13.52 5.14
N ALA A 478 12.71 -12.50 4.43
CA ALA A 478 13.53 -11.52 3.73
C ALA A 478 14.35 -10.63 4.69
N ILE A 479 13.75 -10.23 5.82
CA ILE A 479 14.45 -9.55 6.92
C ILE A 479 15.52 -10.48 7.50
N GLY A 480 15.17 -11.73 7.82
CA GLY A 480 16.11 -12.73 8.34
C GLY A 480 17.31 -12.91 7.42
N ARG A 481 17.10 -12.96 6.10
CA ARG A 481 18.20 -13.07 5.12
C ARG A 481 19.20 -11.90 5.23
N ALA A 482 18.74 -10.69 5.51
CA ALA A 482 19.61 -9.54 5.72
C ALA A 482 20.35 -9.61 7.08
N LEU A 483 19.72 -10.21 8.09
CA LEU A 483 20.23 -10.25 9.46
C LEU A 483 21.24 -11.36 9.74
N VAL A 484 21.35 -12.41 8.92
CA VAL A 484 22.28 -13.54 9.13
C VAL A 484 23.76 -13.11 9.22
N ASN A 485 24.08 -11.94 8.66
CA ASN A 485 25.42 -11.36 8.72
C ASN A 485 25.63 -10.43 9.95
N ALA A 486 24.63 -10.27 10.82
CA ALA A 486 24.66 -9.33 11.94
C ALA A 486 25.10 -7.91 11.53
N PRO A 487 24.35 -7.24 10.60
CA PRO A 487 24.74 -5.94 10.08
C PRO A 487 24.69 -4.84 11.15
N SER A 488 25.47 -3.77 10.95
CA SER A 488 25.38 -2.56 11.76
C SER A 488 24.33 -1.59 11.23
N VAL A 489 24.11 -1.58 9.91
CA VAL A 489 23.14 -0.72 9.21
C VAL A 489 22.21 -1.56 8.35
N LEU A 490 20.91 -1.38 8.52
CA LEU A 490 19.88 -2.01 7.72
C LEU A 490 19.09 -0.95 6.95
N VAL A 491 19.17 -0.99 5.63
CA VAL A 491 18.41 -0.13 4.73
C VAL A 491 17.11 -0.83 4.36
N CYS A 492 15.98 -0.28 4.79
CA CYS A 492 14.63 -0.84 4.61
C CYS A 492 13.87 -0.02 3.57
N ASP A 493 13.79 -0.50 2.31
CA ASP A 493 13.14 0.23 1.22
C ASP A 493 11.69 -0.19 1.07
N GLU A 494 10.76 0.64 1.59
CA GLU A 494 9.29 0.46 1.55
C GLU A 494 8.81 -0.95 1.96
N ILE A 495 9.43 -1.56 2.94
CA ILE A 495 9.25 -2.97 3.30
C ILE A 495 7.87 -3.31 3.88
N THR A 496 7.03 -2.33 4.16
CA THR A 496 5.69 -2.50 4.74
C THR A 496 4.56 -2.06 3.79
N SER A 497 4.86 -1.44 2.65
CA SER A 497 3.87 -0.82 1.76
C SER A 497 2.84 -1.80 1.13
N ALA A 498 3.19 -3.08 1.01
CA ALA A 498 2.32 -4.12 0.43
C ALA A 498 1.75 -5.08 1.50
N LEU A 499 1.81 -4.71 2.78
CA LEU A 499 1.37 -5.55 3.89
C LEU A 499 0.09 -4.98 4.53
N ASP A 500 -0.77 -5.88 4.98
CA ASP A 500 -1.92 -5.51 5.82
C ASP A 500 -1.47 -4.80 7.10
N VAL A 501 -2.28 -3.91 7.61
CA VAL A 501 -1.98 -3.05 8.78
C VAL A 501 -1.51 -3.87 10.00
N SER A 502 -2.14 -5.02 10.28
CA SER A 502 -1.75 -5.89 11.40
C SER A 502 -0.39 -6.56 11.19
N VAL A 503 -0.09 -6.96 9.95
CA VAL A 503 1.20 -7.54 9.57
C VAL A 503 2.28 -6.45 9.59
N GLN A 504 1.98 -5.25 9.10
CA GLN A 504 2.84 -4.09 9.18
C GLN A 504 3.25 -3.80 10.63
N ALA A 505 2.28 -3.64 11.55
CA ALA A 505 2.55 -3.42 12.97
C ALA A 505 3.45 -4.51 13.57
N SER A 506 3.22 -5.78 13.20
CA SER A 506 4.03 -6.93 13.63
C SER A 506 5.49 -6.87 13.11
N ILE A 507 5.71 -6.41 11.88
CA ILE A 507 7.05 -6.22 11.31
C ILE A 507 7.77 -5.04 11.99
N LEU A 508 7.06 -3.95 12.27
CA LEU A 508 7.63 -2.79 12.94
C LEU A 508 8.06 -3.14 14.37
N ARG A 509 7.25 -3.88 15.13
CA ARG A 509 7.66 -4.40 16.46
C ARG A 509 8.89 -5.30 16.39
N LEU A 510 8.94 -6.19 15.42
CA LEU A 510 10.12 -7.02 15.20
C LEU A 510 11.39 -6.19 14.97
N LEU A 511 11.31 -5.16 14.12
CA LEU A 511 12.45 -4.27 13.87
C LEU A 511 12.85 -3.46 15.11
N ALA A 512 11.87 -3.01 15.91
CA ALA A 512 12.12 -2.35 17.19
C ALA A 512 12.87 -3.27 18.18
N GLU A 513 12.42 -4.54 18.30
CA GLU A 513 13.08 -5.56 19.12
C GLU A 513 14.52 -5.80 18.66
N LEU A 514 14.72 -6.00 17.35
CA LEU A 514 16.05 -6.23 16.78
C LEU A 514 16.98 -5.02 16.92
N ARG A 515 16.45 -3.81 16.74
CA ARG A 515 17.20 -2.57 16.98
C ARG A 515 17.65 -2.51 18.45
N TYR A 516 16.73 -2.72 19.37
CA TYR A 516 17.00 -2.65 20.82
C TYR A 516 17.98 -3.73 21.26
N GLU A 517 17.79 -5.00 20.84
CA GLU A 517 18.60 -6.13 21.30
C GLU A 517 20.00 -6.19 20.65
N ARG A 518 20.11 -5.80 19.37
CA ARG A 518 21.33 -5.98 18.57
C ARG A 518 22.08 -4.69 18.25
N GLY A 519 21.59 -3.52 18.70
CA GLY A 519 22.20 -2.23 18.38
C GLY A 519 22.16 -1.87 16.91
N LEU A 520 21.13 -2.33 16.19
CA LEU A 520 20.98 -2.14 14.76
C LEU A 520 20.60 -0.69 14.45
N SER A 521 21.28 -0.04 13.51
CA SER A 521 20.86 1.26 12.98
C SER A 521 20.04 1.07 11.73
N LEU A 522 18.98 1.88 11.56
CA LEU A 522 18.00 1.72 10.50
C LEU A 522 17.95 2.97 9.61
N LEU A 523 17.96 2.77 8.29
CA LEU A 523 17.46 3.74 7.32
C LEU A 523 16.14 3.21 6.75
N PHE A 524 15.05 3.79 7.19
CA PHE A 524 13.71 3.35 6.82
C PHE A 524 13.14 4.27 5.73
N VAL A 525 12.96 3.76 4.53
CA VAL A 525 12.39 4.51 3.39
C VAL A 525 10.89 4.23 3.32
N THR A 526 10.08 5.27 3.35
CA THR A 526 8.63 5.15 3.18
C THR A 526 8.02 6.46 2.63
N HIS A 527 6.81 6.36 2.13
CA HIS A 527 5.96 7.52 1.83
C HIS A 527 4.89 7.74 2.91
N ASN A 528 4.75 6.82 3.89
CA ASN A 528 3.78 6.93 4.97
C ASN A 528 4.38 7.70 6.16
N ILE A 529 4.08 8.99 6.22
CA ILE A 529 4.58 9.89 7.27
C ILE A 529 3.97 9.58 8.66
N ALA A 530 2.76 8.97 8.72
CA ALA A 530 2.15 8.58 9.99
C ALA A 530 2.99 7.55 10.77
N LEU A 531 3.91 6.84 10.10
CA LEU A 531 4.85 5.94 10.77
C LEU A 531 5.98 6.66 11.50
N ALA A 532 6.24 7.93 11.23
CA ALA A 532 7.45 8.61 11.68
C ALA A 532 7.65 8.54 13.21
N ARG A 533 6.63 8.92 14.00
CA ARG A 533 6.72 8.89 15.47
C ARG A 533 6.76 7.48 16.06
N HIS A 534 6.35 6.47 15.27
CA HIS A 534 6.30 5.09 15.74
C HIS A 534 7.60 4.31 15.52
N ILE A 535 8.46 4.75 14.56
CA ILE A 535 9.62 3.95 14.15
C ILE A 535 10.92 4.74 14.02
N ALA A 536 10.88 6.06 14.14
CA ALA A 536 12.06 6.88 13.88
C ALA A 536 12.41 7.79 15.06
N THR A 537 13.70 8.03 15.22
CA THR A 537 14.25 9.07 16.10
C THR A 537 14.60 10.32 15.31
N ARG A 538 14.85 10.17 14.00
CA ARG A 538 15.21 11.24 13.07
C ARG A 538 14.42 11.11 11.76
N VAL A 539 14.07 12.22 11.14
CA VAL A 539 13.39 12.28 9.83
C VAL A 539 14.20 13.14 8.87
N ALA A 540 14.43 12.62 7.67
CA ALA A 540 14.94 13.38 6.52
C ALA A 540 13.87 13.40 5.43
N VAL A 541 13.48 14.58 4.97
CA VAL A 541 12.45 14.77 3.93
C VAL A 541 13.11 15.06 2.60
N LEU A 542 12.91 14.16 1.63
CA LEU A 542 13.49 14.25 0.29
C LEU A 542 12.43 14.77 -0.70
N ASN A 543 12.72 15.89 -1.35
CA ASN A 543 11.88 16.47 -2.42
C ASN A 543 12.72 16.71 -3.66
N LYS A 544 12.32 16.11 -4.79
CA LYS A 544 12.98 16.28 -6.11
C LYS A 544 14.51 16.18 -6.03
N GLY A 545 14.99 15.16 -5.32
CA GLY A 545 16.41 14.87 -5.20
C GLY A 545 17.20 15.73 -4.23
N VAL A 546 16.56 16.53 -3.37
CA VAL A 546 17.20 17.38 -2.34
C VAL A 546 16.57 17.09 -0.99
N ILE A 547 17.37 16.97 0.08
CA ILE A 547 16.85 16.93 1.46
C ILE A 547 16.45 18.35 1.84
N VAL A 548 15.14 18.53 2.12
CA VAL A 548 14.55 19.86 2.39
C VAL A 548 14.33 20.13 3.88
N ASP A 549 14.10 19.07 4.67
CA ASP A 549 14.06 19.10 6.14
C ASP A 549 14.79 17.88 6.68
N ASP A 550 15.57 18.03 7.76
CA ASP A 550 16.29 16.97 8.43
C ASP A 550 16.47 17.31 9.92
N GLY A 551 16.09 16.38 10.81
CA GLY A 551 16.21 16.60 12.25
C GLY A 551 15.49 15.54 13.09
N PRO A 552 15.45 15.73 14.43
CA PRO A 552 14.63 14.93 15.31
C PRO A 552 13.19 14.87 14.83
N VAL A 553 12.53 13.70 15.00
CA VAL A 553 11.19 13.46 14.47
C VAL A 553 10.18 14.52 14.91
N ASP A 554 10.21 14.89 16.21
CA ASP A 554 9.27 15.86 16.76
C ASP A 554 9.49 17.27 16.20
N ASP A 555 10.74 17.69 16.02
CA ASP A 555 11.07 19.00 15.46
C ASP A 555 10.58 19.13 14.01
N VAL A 556 10.80 18.10 13.19
CA VAL A 556 10.41 18.11 11.77
C VAL A 556 8.90 18.03 11.59
N LEU A 557 8.19 17.23 12.44
CA LEU A 557 6.74 17.06 12.30
C LEU A 557 5.95 18.21 12.94
N ASP A 558 6.40 18.74 14.09
CA ASP A 558 5.66 19.81 14.79
C ASP A 558 6.00 21.20 14.28
N ASN A 559 7.22 21.39 13.76
CA ASN A 559 7.68 22.69 13.27
C ASN A 559 8.43 22.60 11.92
N PRO A 560 7.78 22.07 10.87
CA PRO A 560 8.39 21.88 9.55
C PRO A 560 8.86 23.21 8.96
N GLN A 561 10.11 23.28 8.55
CA GLN A 561 10.72 24.51 8.02
C GLN A 561 10.38 24.72 6.55
N HIS A 562 10.27 23.64 5.78
CA HIS A 562 10.03 23.72 4.34
C HIS A 562 8.53 23.61 3.99
N GLU A 563 8.08 24.35 2.98
CA GLU A 563 6.68 24.36 2.51
C GLU A 563 6.21 22.96 2.06
N TYR A 564 7.09 22.21 1.42
CA TYR A 564 6.80 20.85 0.98
C TYR A 564 6.47 19.91 2.14
N THR A 565 7.23 19.97 3.23
CA THR A 565 6.96 19.17 4.44
C THR A 565 5.61 19.52 5.05
N ARG A 566 5.28 20.83 5.11
CA ARG A 566 3.96 21.30 5.54
C ARG A 566 2.83 20.76 4.67
N SER A 567 3.04 20.75 3.35
CA SER A 567 2.07 20.20 2.39
C SER A 567 1.88 18.68 2.56
N LEU A 568 2.96 17.94 2.78
CA LEU A 568 2.89 16.50 3.05
C LEU A 568 2.07 16.20 4.31
N LEU A 569 2.32 16.95 5.39
CA LEU A 569 1.59 16.78 6.66
C LEU A 569 0.11 17.13 6.53
N ALA A 570 -0.23 18.16 5.76
CA ALA A 570 -1.61 18.59 5.53
C ALA A 570 -2.45 17.58 4.72
N ASN A 571 -1.80 16.71 3.94
CA ASN A 571 -2.47 15.72 3.09
C ASN A 571 -2.66 14.34 3.75
N ILE A 572 -2.26 14.18 5.01
CA ILE A 572 -2.41 12.90 5.70
C ILE A 572 -3.87 12.66 6.06
N PRO A 573 -4.44 11.49 5.73
CA PRO A 573 -5.76 11.11 6.19
C PRO A 573 -5.80 11.06 7.72
N SER A 574 -6.69 11.84 8.35
CA SER A 574 -6.90 11.80 9.80
C SER A 574 -8.05 10.85 10.13
N LEU A 575 -7.79 9.80 10.93
CA LEU A 575 -8.82 8.96 11.56
C LEU A 575 -9.21 9.50 12.94
#